data_ad9b61bb1037dc39440b89a4d1883dfb
#
_entry.id   ad9b61bb1037dc39440b89a4d1883dfb
#
_cell.length_a   1.000
_cell.length_b   1.000
_cell.length_c   1.000
_cell.angle_alpha   90.00
_cell.angle_beta   90.00
_cell.angle_gamma   90.00
#
_symmetry.space_group_name_H-M   'P 1'
#
loop_
_entity.id
_entity.type
_entity.pdbx_description
1 polymer ?
#
loop_
_entity_poly.entity_id
_entity_poly.type
_entity_poly.pdbx_seq_one_letter_code
_entity_poly.pdbx_strand_id
1 'polypeptide(L)' 'MNRIDISGPGGEARIRYLDGDFQVISPGNFVRCAVTGAQIPLEDLRYWSVARQEAYVDANAALKAYQQANSGSGGTS' A
#
# COMPACT_ATOMS: atom_id res chain seq x y z
N MET A 1 14.54 9.01 19.09
CA MET A 1 14.51 8.79 18.57
C MET A 1 14.75 8.44 17.70
N ASN A 2 14.72 8.30 17.44
CA ASN A 2 14.79 7.98 16.71
C ASN A 2 15.01 7.58 15.81
N ARG A 3 14.92 7.29 15.43
CA ARG A 3 14.97 6.79 14.69
C ARG A 3 15.20 6.88 13.61
N ILE A 4 15.41 6.95 13.35
CA ILE A 4 15.52 7.13 12.47
C ILE A 4 16.08 6.69 11.55
N ASP A 5 16.58 6.51 11.41
CA ASP A 5 17.20 6.01 10.70
C ASP A 5 17.01 5.18 9.97
N ILE A 6 16.56 4.87 10.18
CA ILE A 6 16.23 4.01 9.59
C ILE A 6 15.86 4.10 8.34
N SER A 7 15.64 5.08 7.82
CA SER A 7 15.20 5.22 6.53
C SER A 7 16.19 4.87 5.57
N GLY A 8 17.11 4.27 5.64
CA GLY A 8 17.99 3.91 4.60
C GLY A 8 17.41 2.90 3.68
N PRO A 9 18.23 2.26 2.87
CA PRO A 9 17.77 1.37 1.83
C PRO A 9 16.90 0.24 2.30
N GLY A 10 16.87 -0.10 3.53
CA GLY A 10 16.00 -1.14 3.99
C GLY A 10 14.67 -0.66 4.51
N GLY A 11 14.39 0.61 4.39
CA GLY A 11 13.20 1.18 4.98
C GLY A 11 11.98 1.13 4.07
N GLU A 12 10.89 1.65 4.58
CA GLU A 12 9.64 1.73 3.85
C GLU A 12 9.70 2.85 2.82
N ALA A 13 9.33 2.55 1.60
CA ALA A 13 9.29 3.53 0.53
C ALA A 13 8.01 4.35 0.63
N ARG A 14 8.06 5.56 0.11
CA ARG A 14 6.86 6.35 -0.11
C ARG A 14 6.61 6.40 -1.60
N ILE A 15 5.39 6.09 -1.99
CA ILE A 15 5.05 5.90 -3.38
C ILE A 15 3.77 6.63 -3.71
N ARG A 16 3.73 7.19 -4.90
CA ARG A 16 2.49 7.67 -5.47
C ARG A 16 1.99 6.63 -6.44
N TYR A 17 0.76 6.18 -6.26
CA TYR A 17 0.16 5.14 -7.09
C TYR A 17 -0.59 5.76 -8.25
N LEU A 18 -0.33 5.23 -9.43
CA LEU A 18 -0.93 5.70 -10.68
C LEU A 18 -1.62 4.53 -11.36
N ASP A 19 -2.36 4.82 -12.41
CA ASP A 19 -2.96 3.77 -13.21
C ASP A 19 -1.87 2.97 -13.89
N GLY A 20 -1.74 1.72 -13.51
CA GLY A 20 -0.81 0.81 -14.15
C GLY A 20 0.65 1.00 -13.80
N ASP A 21 0.94 1.93 -12.88
CA ASP A 21 2.34 2.17 -12.51
C ASP A 21 2.40 2.91 -11.19
N PHE A 22 3.58 3.13 -10.70
CA PHE A 22 3.76 3.93 -9.48
C PHE A 22 5.06 4.72 -9.58
N GLN A 23 5.14 5.79 -8.78
CA GLN A 23 6.33 6.62 -8.68
C GLN A 23 6.87 6.54 -7.27
N VAL A 24 8.18 6.39 -7.14
CA VAL A 24 8.81 6.38 -5.82
C VAL A 24 9.08 7.83 -5.41
N ILE A 25 8.45 8.25 -4.33
CA ILE A 25 8.62 9.60 -3.79
C ILE A 25 9.82 9.62 -2.86
N SER A 26 9.88 8.65 -1.95
CA SER A 26 11.02 8.50 -1.06
C SER A 26 11.53 7.07 -1.17
N PRO A 27 12.84 6.88 -1.29
CA PRO A 27 13.38 5.55 -1.52
C PRO A 27 13.15 4.61 -0.36
N GLY A 28 13.08 3.33 -0.69
CA GLY A 28 12.93 2.26 0.26
C GLY A 28 12.78 0.96 -0.48
N ASN A 29 12.67 -0.14 0.25
CA ASN A 29 12.61 -1.47 -0.33
C ASN A 29 11.22 -2.03 -0.39
N PHE A 30 10.31 -1.52 0.41
CA PHE A 30 8.98 -2.11 0.52
C PHE A 30 7.95 -1.03 0.87
N VAL A 31 6.68 -1.41 0.70
CA VAL A 31 5.56 -0.66 1.26
C VAL A 31 4.71 -1.63 2.08
N ARG A 32 3.74 -1.10 2.81
CA ARG A 32 2.90 -1.96 3.65
C ARG A 32 1.51 -2.09 3.05
N CYS A 33 0.97 -3.28 3.18
CA CYS A 33 -0.40 -3.55 2.79
C CYS A 33 -1.36 -2.79 3.71
N ALA A 34 -2.30 -2.08 3.12
CA ALA A 34 -3.26 -1.30 3.90
C ALA A 34 -4.23 -2.19 4.68
N VAL A 35 -4.41 -3.42 4.25
CA VAL A 35 -5.37 -4.33 4.88
C VAL A 35 -4.71 -5.20 5.93
N THR A 36 -3.56 -5.77 5.61
CA THR A 36 -2.92 -6.76 6.48
C THR A 36 -1.71 -6.23 7.23
N GLY A 37 -1.15 -5.13 6.78
CA GLY A 37 0.08 -4.61 7.36
C GLY A 37 1.34 -5.33 6.91
N ALA A 38 1.20 -6.29 6.01
CA ALA A 38 2.34 -7.06 5.54
C ALA A 38 3.29 -6.20 4.72
N GLN A 39 4.56 -6.50 4.77
CA GLN A 39 5.53 -5.81 3.93
C GLN A 39 5.45 -6.34 2.52
N ILE A 40 5.44 -5.43 1.57
CA ILE A 40 5.38 -5.77 0.15
C ILE A 40 6.64 -5.24 -0.51
N PRO A 41 7.58 -6.10 -0.90
CA PRO A 41 8.73 -5.62 -1.65
C PRO A 41 8.27 -4.91 -2.91
N LEU A 42 8.95 -3.84 -3.28
CA LEU A 42 8.51 -3.06 -4.45
C LEU A 42 8.45 -3.90 -5.71
N GLU A 43 9.33 -4.87 -5.83
CA GLU A 43 9.34 -5.75 -7.00
C GLU A 43 8.12 -6.67 -7.04
N ASP A 44 7.45 -6.85 -5.91
CA ASP A 44 6.24 -7.67 -5.83
C ASP A 44 4.97 -6.84 -5.77
N LEU A 45 5.07 -5.54 -5.83
CA LEU A 45 3.93 -4.66 -5.70
C LEU A 45 3.10 -4.71 -6.98
N ARG A 46 1.89 -5.22 -6.88
CA ARG A 46 1.01 -5.42 -8.03
C ARG A 46 -0.39 -4.89 -7.84
N TYR A 47 -0.82 -4.71 -6.60
CA TYR A 47 -2.19 -4.30 -6.32
C TYR A 47 -2.18 -3.04 -5.49
N TRP A 48 -2.91 -2.04 -5.92
CA TRP A 48 -3.03 -0.78 -5.18
C TRP A 48 -4.30 -0.06 -5.60
N SER A 49 -4.66 0.95 -4.83
CA SER A 49 -5.78 1.83 -5.15
C SER A 49 -5.24 3.22 -5.44
N VAL A 50 -5.54 3.72 -6.63
CA VAL A 50 -5.16 5.09 -6.98
C VAL A 50 -5.99 6.09 -6.18
N ALA A 51 -7.28 5.80 -6.05
CA ALA A 51 -8.16 6.71 -5.32
C ALA A 51 -7.79 6.84 -3.86
N ARG A 52 -7.36 5.76 -3.25
CA ARG A 52 -7.04 5.75 -1.83
C ARG A 52 -5.55 5.84 -1.57
N GLN A 53 -4.74 5.72 -2.61
CA GLN A 53 -3.28 5.79 -2.51
C GLN A 53 -2.75 4.81 -1.50
N GLU A 54 -3.12 3.54 -1.66
CA GLU A 54 -2.67 2.49 -0.75
C GLU A 54 -2.42 1.20 -1.50
N ALA A 55 -1.54 0.38 -0.94
CA ALA A 55 -1.10 -0.86 -1.56
C ALA A 55 -1.75 -2.07 -0.89
N TYR A 56 -1.81 -3.15 -1.62
CA TYR A 56 -2.36 -4.43 -1.13
C TYR A 56 -1.39 -5.55 -1.46
N VAL A 57 -1.21 -6.44 -0.50
CA VAL A 57 -0.19 -7.49 -0.64
C VAL A 57 -0.57 -8.51 -1.70
N ASP A 58 -1.86 -8.74 -1.90
CA ASP A 58 -2.33 -9.70 -2.90
C ASP A 58 -3.75 -9.37 -3.30
N ALA A 59 -4.30 -10.17 -4.19
CA ALA A 59 -5.65 -9.95 -4.70
C ALA A 59 -6.69 -10.07 -3.61
N ASN A 60 -6.48 -10.94 -2.65
CA ASN A 60 -7.42 -11.08 -1.52
C ASN A 60 -7.49 -9.81 -0.71
N ALA A 61 -6.34 -9.21 -0.42
CA ALA A 61 -6.31 -7.97 0.33
C ALA A 61 -6.98 -6.85 -0.46
N ALA A 62 -6.72 -6.80 -1.75
CA ALA A 62 -7.35 -5.80 -2.61
C ALA A 62 -8.86 -5.95 -2.62
N LEU A 63 -9.33 -7.18 -2.72
CA LEU A 63 -10.76 -7.46 -2.71
C LEU A 63 -11.38 -7.08 -1.38
N LYS A 64 -10.72 -7.42 -0.28
CA LYS A 64 -11.20 -7.05 1.04
C LYS A 64 -11.33 -5.54 1.18
N ALA A 65 -10.33 -4.81 0.72
CA ALA A 65 -10.36 -3.36 0.79
C ALA A 65 -11.54 -2.81 0.00
N TYR A 66 -11.77 -3.36 -1.18
CA TYR A 66 -12.88 -2.96 -2.02
C TYR A 66 -14.21 -3.24 -1.35
N GLN A 67 -14.34 -4.44 -0.79
CA GLN A 67 -15.57 -4.82 -0.10
C GLN A 67 -15.83 -3.96 1.12
N GLN A 68 -14.79 -3.68 1.88
CA GLN A 68 -14.94 -2.84 3.07
C GLN A 68 -15.36 -1.43 2.70
N ALA A 69 -14.79 -0.89 1.63
CA ALA A 69 -15.16 0.44 1.19
C ALA A 69 -16.61 0.48 0.75
N ASN A 70 -17.03 -0.51 0.01
CA ASN A 70 -18.41 -0.57 -0.46
C ASN A 70 -19.38 -0.82 0.67
N SER A 71 -19.03 -1.74 1.55
CA SER A 71 -19.89 -2.02 2.70
C SER A 71 -20.02 -0.81 3.59
N GLY A 72 -18.92 -0.14 3.80
CA GLY A 72 -18.95 1.01 4.67
C GLY A 72 -19.84 2.10 4.14
N SER A 73 -19.88 2.26 2.86
CA SER A 73 -20.74 3.29 2.34
C SER A 73 -22.16 2.77 2.21
N GLY A 74 -22.32 1.51 1.91
CA GLY A 74 -23.63 1.03 1.74
C GLY A 74 -24.24 0.73 3.02
N GLY A 75 -23.40 0.32 3.79
CA GLY A 75 -23.93 -0.08 4.87
C GLY A 75 -24.82 0.65 5.52
N THR A 76 -24.88 0.62 5.32
CA THR A 76 -25.49 0.85 5.81
C THR A 76 -26.15 0.55 6.00
N SER A 77 -26.14 0.40 5.88
CA SER A 77 -26.58 -0.04 6.05
C SER A 77 -26.67 -0.36 6.30
#